data_71522662943a7459eebe442970409931
#
_entry.id   71522662943a7459eebe442970409931
#
_cell.length_a   1.000
_cell.length_b   1.000
_cell.length_c   1.000
_cell.angle_alpha   90.00
_cell.angle_beta   90.00
_cell.angle_gamma   90.00
#
_symmetry.space_group_name_H-M   'P 1'
#
loop_
_entity.id
_entity.type
_entity.pdbx_description
1 polymer ?
#
loop_
_entity_poly.entity_id
_entity_poly.type
_entity_poly.pdbx_seq_one_letter_code
_entity_poly.pdbx_strand_id
1 'polypeptide(L)'
;MKSFTEKPERDFAKMFMESGEFYWNTGIFIANVRFMISAFKKIFPTVLRNLDTENPHYTYEEELAYVEKNYPRYPNLSLDYAILEQSEDVFVMKCDFGWADMGTWHAIYEAMSKVGGDNVVIDSKVEMEDCHNNIIKLPKDRLGVFNGLEGYIVVEQDNVLMICKKSDSSALVKKYANEVQMKYGEEFV
;
A
#
# COMPACT_ATOMS: atom_id res chain seq x y z
N MET A 1 11.52 -13.20 -18.14
CA MET A 1 11.66 -13.40 -16.67
C MET A 1 11.59 -14.90 -16.40
N LYS A 2 12.32 -15.45 -15.40
CA LYS A 2 12.27 -16.90 -15.10
C LYS A 2 11.18 -17.23 -14.05
N SER A 3 11.03 -16.38 -13.08
CA SER A 3 10.04 -16.52 -12.02
C SER A 3 9.63 -15.15 -11.48
N PHE A 4 8.46 -15.08 -10.92
CA PHE A 4 7.90 -13.94 -10.18
C PHE A 4 7.34 -14.48 -8.88
N THR A 5 7.51 -13.77 -7.78
CA THR A 5 6.97 -14.16 -6.47
C THR A 5 6.52 -12.92 -5.74
N GLU A 6 5.26 -12.90 -5.32
CA GLU A 6 4.70 -11.82 -4.53
C GLU A 6 4.93 -12.09 -3.03
N LYS A 7 5.42 -11.09 -2.32
CA LYS A 7 5.56 -11.08 -0.86
C LYS A 7 6.19 -12.36 -0.27
N PRO A 8 7.42 -12.72 -0.68
CA PRO A 8 8.09 -13.89 -0.13
C PRO A 8 8.27 -13.75 1.39
N GLU A 9 8.34 -14.87 2.09
CA GLU A 9 8.70 -14.87 3.51
C GLU A 9 10.06 -14.22 3.74
N ARG A 10 10.27 -13.65 4.92
CA ARG A 10 11.45 -12.83 5.25
C ARG A 10 12.77 -13.52 4.95
N ASP A 11 12.89 -14.80 5.24
CA ASP A 11 14.13 -15.56 5.04
C ASP A 11 14.41 -15.79 3.55
N PHE A 12 13.38 -16.07 2.76
CA PHE A 12 13.49 -16.13 1.30
C PHE A 12 13.83 -14.78 0.69
N ALA A 13 13.19 -13.69 1.16
CA ALA A 13 13.49 -12.34 0.70
C ALA A 13 14.96 -11.99 0.93
N LYS A 14 15.51 -12.34 2.10
CA LYS A 14 16.92 -12.14 2.43
C LYS A 14 17.84 -12.95 1.51
N MET A 15 17.52 -14.22 1.29
CA MET A 15 18.27 -15.09 0.37
C MET A 15 18.25 -14.54 -1.07
N PHE A 16 17.12 -14.03 -1.54
CA PHE A 16 16.99 -13.41 -2.86
C PHE A 16 17.87 -12.16 -2.99
N MET A 17 17.90 -11.32 -1.96
CA MET A 17 18.80 -10.15 -1.93
C MET A 17 20.27 -10.57 -1.99
N GLU A 18 20.68 -11.55 -1.19
CA GLU A 18 22.07 -12.02 -1.10
C GLU A 18 22.54 -12.70 -2.39
N SER A 19 21.64 -13.34 -3.15
CA SER A 19 21.97 -14.02 -4.41
C SER A 19 22.35 -13.06 -5.54
N GLY A 20 21.86 -11.83 -5.52
CA GLY A 20 22.05 -10.85 -6.60
C GLY A 20 21.33 -11.19 -7.93
N GLU A 21 20.53 -12.25 -7.96
CA GLU A 21 19.80 -12.69 -9.16
C GLU A 21 18.37 -12.15 -9.26
N PHE A 22 17.87 -11.56 -8.17
CA PHE A 22 16.50 -11.07 -8.06
C PHE A 22 16.44 -9.54 -8.07
N TYR A 23 15.29 -9.03 -8.46
CA TYR A 23 14.98 -7.60 -8.47
C TYR A 23 13.68 -7.35 -7.73
N TRP A 24 13.60 -6.23 -7.02
CA TRP A 24 12.37 -5.76 -6.41
C TRP A 24 11.41 -5.25 -7.47
N ASN A 25 10.17 -5.72 -7.41
CA ASN A 25 9.10 -5.20 -8.25
C ASN A 25 8.61 -3.85 -7.71
N THR A 26 8.54 -2.86 -8.58
CA THR A 26 8.05 -1.51 -8.25
C THR A 26 6.52 -1.41 -8.30
N GLY A 27 5.82 -2.42 -8.79
CA GLY A 27 4.39 -2.36 -9.04
C GLY A 27 4.00 -1.50 -10.26
N ILE A 28 4.96 -1.10 -11.08
CA ILE A 28 4.72 -0.32 -12.30
C ILE A 28 4.71 -1.28 -13.50
N PHE A 29 3.57 -1.35 -14.20
CA PHE A 29 3.38 -2.25 -15.33
C PHE A 29 3.04 -1.47 -16.61
N ILE A 30 3.66 -1.90 -17.71
CA ILE A 30 3.28 -1.47 -19.04
C ILE A 30 2.85 -2.74 -19.79
N ALA A 31 1.60 -2.80 -20.20
CA ALA A 31 1.04 -3.98 -20.83
C ALA A 31 0.18 -3.63 -22.05
N ASN A 32 0.18 -4.53 -23.02
CA ASN A 32 -0.77 -4.45 -24.11
C ASN A 32 -2.17 -4.85 -23.62
N VAL A 33 -3.18 -4.04 -23.88
CA VAL A 33 -4.56 -4.29 -23.42
C VAL A 33 -5.10 -5.63 -23.92
N ARG A 34 -4.81 -6.01 -25.17
CA ARG A 34 -5.26 -7.31 -25.73
C ARG A 34 -4.61 -8.49 -25.01
N PHE A 35 -3.33 -8.34 -24.63
CA PHE A 35 -2.64 -9.34 -23.82
C PHE A 35 -3.31 -9.48 -22.46
N MET A 36 -3.58 -8.37 -21.77
CA MET A 36 -4.25 -8.38 -20.47
C MET A 36 -5.63 -9.03 -20.52
N ILE A 37 -6.45 -8.66 -21.50
CA ILE A 37 -7.77 -9.28 -21.71
C ILE A 37 -7.62 -10.79 -21.94
N SER A 38 -6.65 -11.23 -22.73
CA SER A 38 -6.43 -12.66 -23.00
C SER A 38 -5.96 -13.40 -21.75
N ALA A 39 -5.09 -12.81 -20.95
CA ALA A 39 -4.62 -13.37 -19.68
C ALA A 39 -5.78 -13.51 -18.68
N PHE A 40 -6.60 -12.48 -18.52
CA PHE A 40 -7.79 -12.54 -17.67
C PHE A 40 -8.80 -13.60 -18.17
N LYS A 41 -9.04 -13.70 -19.48
CA LYS A 41 -9.91 -14.75 -20.06
C LYS A 41 -9.43 -16.15 -19.73
N LYS A 42 -8.13 -16.35 -19.71
CA LYS A 42 -7.51 -17.66 -19.43
C LYS A 42 -7.54 -17.99 -17.94
N ILE A 43 -7.22 -17.03 -17.09
CA ILE A 43 -6.97 -17.25 -15.66
C ILE A 43 -8.23 -16.98 -14.82
N PHE A 44 -8.97 -15.92 -15.15
CA PHE A 44 -10.20 -15.48 -14.47
C PHE A 44 -11.38 -15.25 -15.40
N PRO A 45 -11.84 -16.31 -16.10
CA PRO A 45 -12.97 -16.16 -17.03
C PRO A 45 -14.25 -15.65 -16.36
N THR A 46 -14.42 -15.89 -15.06
CA THR A 46 -15.60 -15.42 -14.30
C THR A 46 -15.62 -13.92 -14.10
N VAL A 47 -14.45 -13.30 -13.88
CA VAL A 47 -14.33 -11.84 -13.72
C VAL A 47 -14.77 -11.14 -15.01
N LEU A 48 -14.24 -11.60 -16.15
CA LEU A 48 -14.60 -11.00 -17.43
C LEU A 48 -16.04 -11.27 -17.86
N ARG A 49 -16.61 -12.44 -17.55
CA ARG A 49 -18.03 -12.69 -17.82
C ARG A 49 -18.95 -11.73 -17.09
N ASN A 50 -18.56 -11.33 -15.89
CA ASN A 50 -19.32 -10.35 -15.12
C ASN A 50 -19.14 -8.92 -15.64
N LEU A 51 -18.03 -8.66 -16.36
CA LEU A 51 -17.76 -7.38 -17.03
C LEU A 51 -18.24 -7.38 -18.51
N ASP A 52 -18.47 -8.56 -19.09
CA ASP A 52 -18.98 -8.71 -20.45
C ASP A 52 -20.48 -8.40 -20.42
N THR A 53 -20.79 -7.16 -20.61
CA THR A 53 -22.08 -6.59 -20.40
C THR A 53 -22.87 -6.57 -21.68
N GLU A 54 -24.15 -6.82 -21.56
CA GLU A 54 -25.11 -6.68 -22.64
C GLU A 54 -25.22 -5.22 -23.15
N ASN A 55 -24.68 -4.27 -22.40
CA ASN A 55 -24.68 -2.85 -22.75
C ASN A 55 -23.24 -2.30 -22.84
N PRO A 56 -22.67 -2.19 -24.05
CA PRO A 56 -21.29 -1.70 -24.25
C PRO A 56 -21.15 -0.16 -24.08
N HIS A 57 -22.20 0.57 -23.81
CA HIS A 57 -22.24 2.03 -23.71
C HIS A 57 -22.72 2.50 -22.35
N TYR A 58 -21.91 2.24 -21.31
CA TYR A 58 -22.19 2.80 -19.99
C TYR A 58 -21.86 4.29 -19.94
N THR A 59 -22.71 5.05 -19.27
CA THR A 59 -22.29 6.34 -18.70
C THR A 59 -21.33 6.07 -17.54
N TYR A 60 -20.60 7.09 -17.11
CA TYR A 60 -19.68 6.97 -15.96
C TYR A 60 -20.40 6.52 -14.68
N GLU A 61 -21.60 7.05 -14.44
CA GLU A 61 -22.42 6.70 -13.28
C GLU A 61 -22.89 5.24 -13.33
N GLU A 62 -23.29 4.75 -14.50
CA GLU A 62 -23.70 3.35 -14.67
C GLU A 62 -22.53 2.40 -14.49
N GLU A 63 -21.34 2.75 -15.01
CA GLU A 63 -20.12 1.98 -14.81
C GLU A 63 -19.74 1.92 -13.34
N LEU A 64 -19.75 3.05 -12.63
CA LEU A 64 -19.44 3.12 -11.22
C LEU A 64 -20.39 2.25 -10.39
N ALA A 65 -21.70 2.39 -10.59
CA ALA A 65 -22.70 1.59 -9.91
C ALA A 65 -22.54 0.08 -10.18
N TYR A 66 -22.16 -0.27 -11.41
CA TYR A 66 -21.87 -1.65 -11.78
C TYR A 66 -20.64 -2.20 -11.03
N VAL A 67 -19.56 -1.41 -10.98
CA VAL A 67 -18.32 -1.78 -10.27
C VAL A 67 -18.60 -1.94 -8.77
N GLU A 68 -19.24 -0.97 -8.13
CA GLU A 68 -19.59 -1.02 -6.70
C GLU A 68 -20.41 -2.27 -6.35
N LYS A 69 -21.36 -2.64 -7.19
CA LYS A 69 -22.21 -3.82 -7.00
C LYS A 69 -21.47 -5.15 -7.14
N ASN A 70 -20.52 -5.23 -8.09
CA ASN A 70 -19.92 -6.50 -8.51
C ASN A 70 -18.52 -6.72 -7.94
N TYR A 71 -17.73 -5.66 -7.73
CA TYR A 71 -16.37 -5.73 -7.23
C TYR A 71 -16.21 -6.54 -5.92
N PRO A 72 -17.10 -6.40 -4.91
CA PRO A 72 -17.03 -7.20 -3.68
C PRO A 72 -17.17 -8.71 -3.89
N ARG A 73 -17.63 -9.15 -5.06
CA ARG A 73 -17.82 -10.56 -5.40
C ARG A 73 -16.62 -11.16 -6.14
N TYR A 74 -15.65 -10.32 -6.54
CA TYR A 74 -14.47 -10.79 -7.23
C TYR A 74 -13.48 -11.45 -6.26
N PRO A 75 -12.64 -12.38 -6.75
CA PRO A 75 -11.58 -12.95 -5.94
C PRO A 75 -10.66 -11.86 -5.42
N ASN A 76 -10.35 -11.89 -4.12
CA ASN A 76 -9.38 -10.96 -3.51
C ASN A 76 -7.95 -11.43 -3.83
N LEU A 77 -7.49 -11.15 -5.04
CA LEU A 77 -6.18 -11.52 -5.56
C LEU A 77 -5.51 -10.32 -6.18
N SER A 78 -4.20 -10.17 -5.94
CA SER A 78 -3.39 -9.15 -6.62
C SER A 78 -3.18 -9.51 -8.09
N LEU A 79 -2.90 -8.50 -8.91
CA LEU A 79 -2.51 -8.69 -10.31
C LEU A 79 -1.22 -9.51 -10.41
N ASP A 80 -0.31 -9.30 -9.47
CA ASP A 80 0.97 -9.99 -9.37
C ASP A 80 0.77 -11.49 -9.26
N TYR A 81 0.00 -11.92 -8.28
CA TYR A 81 -0.32 -13.33 -8.06
C TYR A 81 -1.19 -13.92 -9.18
N ALA A 82 -2.18 -13.16 -9.61
CA ALA A 82 -3.18 -13.63 -10.55
C ALA A 82 -2.64 -13.80 -11.98
N ILE A 83 -1.83 -12.87 -12.47
CA ILE A 83 -1.38 -12.78 -13.84
C ILE A 83 0.13 -12.96 -13.96
N LEU A 84 0.93 -12.21 -13.18
CA LEU A 84 2.37 -12.15 -13.42
C LEU A 84 3.08 -13.44 -13.02
N GLU A 85 2.69 -14.06 -11.91
CA GLU A 85 3.24 -15.36 -11.48
C GLU A 85 2.84 -16.50 -12.43
N GLN A 86 1.70 -16.37 -13.09
CA GLN A 86 1.14 -17.41 -13.99
C GLN A 86 1.53 -17.22 -15.47
N SER A 87 2.20 -16.13 -15.82
CA SER A 87 2.51 -15.79 -17.20
C SER A 87 3.98 -15.98 -17.54
N GLU A 88 4.25 -16.63 -18.66
CA GLU A 88 5.59 -16.75 -19.24
C GLU A 88 6.00 -15.52 -20.08
N ASP A 89 5.03 -14.69 -20.45
CA ASP A 89 5.21 -13.53 -21.34
C ASP A 89 5.49 -12.22 -20.57
N VAL A 90 6.13 -12.32 -19.40
CA VAL A 90 6.49 -11.15 -18.57
C VAL A 90 7.97 -10.82 -18.72
N PHE A 91 8.26 -9.56 -19.03
CA PHE A 91 9.61 -9.02 -19.15
C PHE A 91 9.88 -8.05 -18.00
N VAL A 92 11.14 -7.97 -17.57
CA VAL A 92 11.60 -7.05 -16.53
C VAL A 92 12.48 -5.99 -17.17
N MET A 93 12.12 -4.74 -16.98
CA MET A 93 12.97 -3.60 -17.28
C MET A 93 13.66 -3.15 -16.00
N LYS A 94 14.98 -3.23 -15.99
CA LYS A 94 15.80 -2.74 -14.87
C LYS A 94 15.79 -1.22 -14.86
N CYS A 95 15.55 -0.63 -13.71
CA CYS A 95 15.53 0.82 -13.52
C CYS A 95 16.47 1.20 -12.38
N ASP A 96 17.11 2.36 -12.52
CA ASP A 96 18.02 2.95 -11.54
C ASP A 96 17.59 4.40 -11.28
N PHE A 97 16.38 4.61 -10.79
CA PHE A 97 15.83 5.94 -10.51
C PHE A 97 15.58 6.21 -9.02
N GLY A 98 15.99 5.27 -8.16
CA GLY A 98 15.64 5.29 -6.74
C GLY A 98 14.13 5.04 -6.53
N TRP A 99 13.79 3.96 -5.82
CA TRP A 99 12.41 3.60 -5.52
C TRP A 99 12.29 3.13 -4.08
N ALA A 100 11.23 3.53 -3.41
CA ALA A 100 10.86 3.02 -2.09
C ALA A 100 9.35 2.83 -2.02
N ASP A 101 8.92 1.72 -1.43
CA ASP A 101 7.53 1.49 -1.11
C ASP A 101 7.15 2.30 0.13
N MET A 102 6.32 3.32 -0.06
CA MET A 102 5.84 4.22 1.00
C MET A 102 4.56 3.72 1.68
N GLY A 103 4.21 2.46 1.51
CA GLY A 103 2.99 1.85 2.05
C GLY A 103 2.97 1.66 3.58
N THR A 104 4.04 2.01 4.29
CA THR A 104 4.11 1.91 5.74
C THR A 104 4.72 3.17 6.37
N TRP A 105 4.33 3.48 7.61
CA TRP A 105 4.92 4.59 8.37
C TRP A 105 6.43 4.43 8.58
N HIS A 106 6.91 3.20 8.71
CA HIS A 106 8.34 2.92 8.79
C HIS A 106 9.07 3.31 7.51
N ALA A 107 8.53 2.93 6.35
CA ALA A 107 9.12 3.29 5.05
C ALA A 107 9.12 4.81 4.83
N ILE A 108 8.05 5.51 5.24
CA ILE A 108 7.99 6.97 5.22
C ILE A 108 9.10 7.56 6.08
N TYR A 109 9.29 7.04 7.30
CA TYR A 109 10.35 7.48 8.18
C TYR A 109 11.73 7.32 7.56
N GLU A 110 12.06 6.13 7.05
CA GLU A 110 13.35 5.85 6.42
C GLU A 110 13.62 6.73 5.19
N ALA A 111 12.58 7.03 4.40
CA ALA A 111 12.72 7.87 3.22
C ALA A 111 12.86 9.37 3.55
N MET A 112 12.29 9.84 4.66
CA MET A 112 12.26 11.26 5.03
C MET A 112 13.27 11.63 6.12
N SER A 113 13.73 10.68 6.92
CA SER A 113 14.76 10.90 7.95
C SER A 113 16.10 11.20 7.29
N LYS A 114 16.74 12.29 7.69
CA LYS A 114 18.08 12.67 7.19
C LYS A 114 19.21 12.06 8.00
N VAL A 115 18.95 11.88 9.30
CA VAL A 115 19.89 11.30 10.27
C VAL A 115 19.11 10.33 11.14
N GLY A 116 19.70 9.18 11.49
CA GLY A 116 19.04 8.24 12.39
C GLY A 116 18.70 8.88 13.74
N GLY A 117 17.46 8.72 14.18
CA GLY A 117 16.95 9.32 15.42
C GLY A 117 16.25 10.68 15.27
N ASP A 118 16.28 11.29 14.09
CA ASP A 118 15.52 12.52 13.83
C ASP A 118 14.01 12.30 13.94
N ASN A 119 13.29 13.39 14.22
CA ASN A 119 11.85 13.40 14.09
C ASN A 119 11.47 13.75 12.64
N VAL A 120 10.55 12.99 12.07
CA VAL A 120 9.93 13.27 10.76
C VAL A 120 8.61 13.98 11.00
N VAL A 121 8.54 15.25 10.64
CA VAL A 121 7.32 16.07 10.74
C VAL A 121 6.78 16.34 9.35
N ILE A 122 5.55 15.92 9.09
CA ILE A 122 4.92 16.01 7.78
C ILE A 122 3.84 17.09 7.80
N ASP A 123 4.10 18.21 7.10
CA ASP A 123 3.15 19.33 6.92
C ASP A 123 2.44 19.78 8.20
N SER A 124 3.12 19.72 9.34
CA SER A 124 2.53 19.94 10.65
C SER A 124 3.24 21.07 11.40
N LYS A 125 2.51 21.74 12.29
CA LYS A 125 3.08 22.70 13.24
C LYS A 125 3.32 21.97 14.55
N VAL A 126 4.58 21.94 15.02
CA VAL A 126 4.94 21.23 16.25
C VAL A 126 5.97 22.01 17.05
N GLU A 127 5.83 21.94 18.38
CA GLU A 127 6.86 22.31 19.35
C GLU A 127 7.28 21.04 20.07
N MET A 128 8.58 20.78 20.09
CA MET A 128 9.13 19.52 20.61
C MET A 128 10.33 19.77 21.50
N GLU A 129 10.32 19.12 22.67
CA GLU A 129 11.43 19.10 23.60
C GLU A 129 11.74 17.64 23.97
N ASP A 130 13.01 17.26 23.91
CA ASP A 130 13.48 15.91 24.25
C ASP A 130 12.71 14.80 23.50
N CYS A 131 12.48 15.01 22.17
CA CYS A 131 11.75 14.11 21.31
C CYS A 131 12.66 13.54 20.23
N HIS A 132 12.63 12.20 20.05
CA HIS A 132 13.51 11.51 19.13
C HIS A 132 12.77 10.40 18.36
N ASN A 133 13.15 10.19 17.09
CA ASN A 133 12.74 9.02 16.31
C ASN A 133 11.22 8.90 16.12
N ASN A 134 10.51 10.02 16.01
CA ASN A 134 9.07 10.05 15.83
C ASN A 134 8.66 10.39 14.41
N ILE A 135 7.42 10.03 14.05
CA ILE A 135 6.72 10.54 12.88
C ILE A 135 5.49 11.29 13.36
N ILE A 136 5.34 12.52 12.92
CA ILE A 136 4.23 13.38 13.32
C ILE A 136 3.57 13.96 12.08
N LYS A 137 2.26 13.75 11.96
CA LYS A 137 1.41 14.35 10.95
C LYS A 137 0.11 14.82 11.57
N LEU A 138 -0.10 16.12 11.61
CA LEU A 138 -1.29 16.76 12.15
C LEU A 138 -1.96 17.60 11.05
N PRO A 139 -3.26 17.90 11.19
CA PRO A 139 -3.92 18.89 10.33
C PRO A 139 -3.24 20.27 10.39
N LYS A 140 -3.31 21.02 9.31
CA LYS A 140 -2.59 22.32 9.19
C LYS A 140 -3.01 23.38 10.21
N ASP A 141 -4.21 23.26 10.73
CA ASP A 141 -4.80 24.14 11.78
C ASP A 141 -4.51 23.70 13.22
N ARG A 142 -3.80 22.57 13.38
CA ARG A 142 -3.39 22.04 14.68
C ARG A 142 -1.95 22.39 15.00
N LEU A 143 -1.71 22.68 16.29
CA LEU A 143 -0.37 22.75 16.88
C LEU A 143 -0.20 21.57 17.82
N GLY A 144 0.82 20.75 17.57
CA GLY A 144 1.24 19.70 18.50
C GLY A 144 2.34 20.19 19.43
N VAL A 145 2.25 19.88 20.72
CA VAL A 145 3.31 20.13 21.70
C VAL A 145 3.69 18.79 22.32
N PHE A 146 4.96 18.41 22.21
CA PHE A 146 5.44 17.11 22.64
C PHE A 146 6.69 17.26 23.50
N ASN A 147 6.75 16.52 24.62
CA ASN A 147 7.91 16.46 25.49
C ASN A 147 8.23 14.99 25.81
N GLY A 148 9.49 14.60 25.65
CA GLY A 148 9.99 13.27 26.01
C GLY A 148 9.43 12.13 25.12
N LEU A 149 8.98 12.40 23.88
CA LEU A 149 8.39 11.39 23.02
C LEU A 149 9.47 10.68 22.18
N GLU A 150 9.55 9.36 22.27
CA GLU A 150 10.55 8.57 21.56
C GLU A 150 9.96 7.35 20.87
N GLY A 151 10.16 7.27 19.54
CA GLY A 151 9.80 6.09 18.72
C GLY A 151 8.32 5.95 18.46
N TYR A 152 7.57 7.04 18.35
CA TYR A 152 6.12 7.03 18.13
C TYR A 152 5.73 7.52 16.74
N ILE A 153 4.55 7.09 16.33
CA ILE A 153 3.75 7.65 15.25
C ILE A 153 2.63 8.43 15.91
N VAL A 154 2.51 9.71 15.57
CA VAL A 154 1.42 10.60 15.97
C VAL A 154 0.76 11.13 14.71
N VAL A 155 -0.47 10.72 14.46
CA VAL A 155 -1.21 11.11 13.25
C VAL A 155 -2.62 11.51 13.65
N GLU A 156 -3.05 12.69 13.20
CA GLU A 156 -4.43 13.12 13.30
C GLU A 156 -4.99 13.37 11.90
N GLN A 157 -6.10 12.75 11.58
CA GLN A 157 -6.86 12.95 10.36
C GLN A 157 -8.35 12.69 10.62
N ASP A 158 -9.24 13.47 10.01
CA ASP A 158 -10.69 13.30 10.05
C ASP A 158 -11.26 13.08 11.47
N ASN A 159 -10.78 13.89 12.42
CA ASN A 159 -11.12 13.82 13.86
C ASN A 159 -10.64 12.54 14.58
N VAL A 160 -9.76 11.77 13.98
CA VAL A 160 -9.13 10.61 14.61
C VAL A 160 -7.68 10.91 14.91
N LEU A 161 -7.33 10.85 16.20
CA LEU A 161 -5.95 10.93 16.65
C LEU A 161 -5.42 9.54 16.97
N MET A 162 -4.37 9.13 16.28
CA MET A 162 -3.66 7.89 16.55
C MET A 162 -2.27 8.15 17.09
N ILE A 163 -1.94 7.51 18.21
CA ILE A 163 -0.60 7.51 18.80
C ILE A 163 -0.20 6.07 19.05
N CYS A 164 0.83 5.57 18.36
CA CYS A 164 1.31 4.21 18.57
C CYS A 164 2.83 4.11 18.41
N LYS A 165 3.44 3.05 18.93
CA LYS A 165 4.87 2.80 18.73
C LYS A 165 5.17 2.49 17.27
N LYS A 166 6.25 3.07 16.75
CA LYS A 166 6.68 2.91 15.37
C LYS A 166 7.16 1.48 15.06
N SER A 167 7.73 0.78 16.03
CA SER A 167 8.31 -0.56 15.85
C SER A 167 7.35 -1.62 15.30
N ASP A 168 6.05 -1.52 15.64
CA ASP A 168 5.05 -2.52 15.25
C ASP A 168 3.89 -1.91 14.43
N SER A 169 4.13 -0.77 13.81
CA SER A 169 3.07 0.10 13.29
C SER A 169 2.14 -0.56 12.27
N SER A 170 2.66 -1.36 11.35
CA SER A 170 1.82 -1.94 10.28
C SER A 170 0.75 -2.90 10.80
N ALA A 171 1.11 -3.77 11.75
CA ALA A 171 0.18 -4.71 12.36
C ALA A 171 -0.78 -3.99 13.33
N LEU A 172 -0.26 -3.05 14.13
CA LEU A 172 -1.05 -2.30 15.10
C LEU A 172 -2.07 -1.38 14.41
N VAL A 173 -1.67 -0.65 13.36
CA VAL A 173 -2.58 0.23 12.62
C VAL A 173 -3.73 -0.57 12.03
N LYS A 174 -3.46 -1.70 11.35
CA LYS A 174 -4.51 -2.57 10.81
C LYS A 174 -5.44 -3.12 11.90
N LYS A 175 -4.87 -3.56 13.03
CA LYS A 175 -5.65 -4.05 14.16
C LYS A 175 -6.60 -2.97 14.68
N TYR A 176 -6.09 -1.77 14.96
CA TYR A 176 -6.89 -0.69 15.51
C TYR A 176 -7.91 -0.16 14.51
N ALA A 177 -7.58 -0.06 13.22
CA ALA A 177 -8.56 0.28 12.20
C ALA A 177 -9.74 -0.68 12.21
N ASN A 178 -9.49 -2.00 12.22
CA ASN A 178 -10.57 -2.99 12.30
C ASN A 178 -11.38 -2.89 13.61
N GLU A 179 -10.73 -2.69 14.76
CA GLU A 179 -11.42 -2.54 16.03
C GLU A 179 -12.28 -1.27 16.10
N VAL A 180 -11.79 -0.16 15.55
CA VAL A 180 -12.51 1.11 15.46
C VAL A 180 -13.72 0.95 14.53
N GLN A 181 -13.53 0.37 13.35
CA GLN A 181 -14.61 0.10 12.41
C GLN A 181 -15.73 -0.72 13.04
N MET A 182 -15.38 -1.80 13.76
CA MET A 182 -16.37 -2.66 14.43
C MET A 182 -17.14 -1.96 15.56
N LYS A 183 -16.49 -1.02 16.28
CA LYS A 183 -17.08 -0.39 17.47
C LYS A 183 -17.80 0.92 17.18
N TYR A 184 -17.29 1.68 16.23
CA TYR A 184 -17.69 3.07 16.00
C TYR A 184 -18.22 3.33 14.59
N GLY A 185 -18.03 2.39 13.65
CA GLY A 185 -18.46 2.52 12.26
C GLY A 185 -17.33 2.94 11.31
N GLU A 186 -17.67 3.01 10.02
CA GLU A 186 -16.70 3.29 8.94
C GLU A 186 -16.26 4.77 8.89
N GLU A 187 -16.98 5.65 9.56
CA GLU A 187 -16.68 7.09 9.55
C GLU A 187 -15.36 7.49 10.24
N PHE A 188 -14.73 6.54 10.97
CA PHE A 188 -13.45 6.75 11.66
C PHE A 188 -12.29 5.91 11.09
N VAL A 189 -12.43 5.37 9.88
CA VAL A 189 -11.41 4.46 9.32
C VAL A 189 -10.96 4.86 7.92
#